data_a447d7b75c247ea892e68c00b73d0b29
#
_entry.id   a447d7b75c247ea892e68c00b73d0b29
#
_cell.length_a   1.000
_cell.length_b   1.000
_cell.length_c   1.000
_cell.angle_alpha   90.00
_cell.angle_beta   90.00
_cell.angle_gamma   90.00
#
_symmetry.space_group_name_H-M   'P 1'
#
loop_
_entity.id
_entity.type
_entity.pdbx_description
1 polymer ?
#
loop_
_entity_poly.entity_id
_entity_poly.type
_entity_poly.pdbx_seq_one_letter_code
_entity_poly.pdbx_strand_id
1 'polypeptide(L)'
;MKTTVLTILFALCCIGQLIAVDVPRSEYPRPQFERESWINLNGEWDYTFDFVNTGKEKKYHQATSFDGKIIVPFCPESKLSGVEHKDFINHIWYHRTIDIPQTWDKKQILLNFGAVYYTSEIYIDGKFAGRHFGGSSSFSIDITPYVKPGAQHHLVVKASSDLRSGMQGAGKQSLRVYSAGCNYTRTTGIWQTVWMEAVDYKGLKSAQVLTDIDQSQIVIHPQFYNEGKAMLKVLLKDGKKIVATSEVPASNQTIIVLPVKKAKLWSPASPFLYDLTYQVVDEEGNVIDEVNSYVGMRKVHVEGNKIYLNNKPYYQRLVLDQGFYPDGIWTAPSDEALRKDIELSMEAGFNGARLHQKVFEERYYYWADKLGYITWGEAPSWGMDANSVEVARNFIVEWSELVRRDRNHPSLLIWTPMNEEWWPDRVQYPRFTADLYDLTKSLDPTRPINDASGGVHIKTDIWTMHNYEQDPAKLKEVIYKDGKFFQTPNNIQGAAGRNLGFNDPLITDEYNFPVYDGKMPFLIDEVGGIKWVKDQDKVNAGGSWGYGEAPKSEKEFIERLKGQIRVILELKDQVWGYCYTQLTDVEQEQNGIFYYDRTPKFDLKLIHEIFSQHPEESDK
;
A
#
# COMPACT_ATOMS: atom_id res chain seq x y z
N MET A 1 83.92 -20.55 10.21
CA MET A 1 82.80 -19.59 10.23
C MET A 1 81.80 -20.07 9.16
N LYS A 2 80.71 -20.66 9.60
CA LYS A 2 79.64 -21.14 8.69
C LYS A 2 78.49 -20.18 8.82
N THR A 3 78.15 -19.46 7.77
CA THR A 3 77.04 -18.53 7.70
C THR A 3 75.78 -19.30 7.21
N THR A 4 74.80 -19.44 8.05
CA THR A 4 73.53 -20.09 7.74
C THR A 4 72.56 -19.02 7.22
N VAL A 5 72.13 -19.17 5.95
CA VAL A 5 71.10 -18.31 5.35
C VAL A 5 69.74 -18.91 5.66
N LEU A 6 68.92 -18.13 6.38
CA LEU A 6 67.53 -18.46 6.74
C LEU A 6 66.60 -17.92 5.63
N THR A 7 66.00 -18.80 4.84
CA THR A 7 65.03 -18.45 3.81
C THR A 7 63.63 -18.42 4.45
N ILE A 8 63.04 -17.22 4.59
CA ILE A 8 61.68 -17.03 5.06
C ILE A 8 60.75 -17.11 3.85
N LEU A 9 59.91 -18.16 3.80
CA LEU A 9 58.82 -18.29 2.83
C LEU A 9 57.64 -17.42 3.35
N PHE A 10 57.33 -16.33 2.65
CA PHE A 10 56.07 -15.59 2.83
C PHE A 10 54.99 -16.34 2.04
N ALA A 11 54.11 -17.05 2.74
CA ALA A 11 52.86 -17.54 2.18
C ALA A 11 51.86 -16.37 2.13
N LEU A 12 51.63 -15.80 0.93
CA LEU A 12 50.50 -14.88 0.70
C LEU A 12 49.18 -15.69 0.78
N CYS A 13 48.52 -15.65 1.90
CA CYS A 13 47.09 -15.99 1.97
C CYS A 13 46.30 -14.89 1.25
N CYS A 14 45.93 -15.10 0.00
CA CYS A 14 44.86 -14.35 -0.64
C CYS A 14 43.53 -14.72 0.07
N ILE A 15 43.18 -13.97 1.12
CA ILE A 15 41.84 -13.97 1.63
C ILE A 15 41.03 -13.21 0.57
N GLY A 16 40.41 -13.94 -0.34
CA GLY A 16 39.34 -13.41 -1.17
C GLY A 16 38.22 -12.93 -0.22
N GLN A 17 38.10 -11.63 -0.04
CA GLN A 17 36.87 -11.08 0.50
C GLN A 17 35.79 -11.47 -0.52
N LEU A 18 34.96 -12.46 -0.13
CA LEU A 18 33.64 -12.62 -0.70
C LEU A 18 32.93 -11.31 -0.35
N ILE A 19 32.85 -10.40 -1.31
CA ILE A 19 31.92 -9.28 -1.25
C ILE A 19 30.55 -9.98 -1.25
N ALA A 20 29.93 -10.05 -0.08
CA ALA A 20 28.53 -10.45 0.01
C ALA A 20 27.76 -9.47 -0.90
N VAL A 21 27.19 -9.97 -1.98
CA VAL A 21 26.29 -9.18 -2.83
C VAL A 21 25.15 -8.77 -1.91
N ASP A 22 25.03 -7.48 -1.65
CA ASP A 22 24.00 -6.96 -0.76
C ASP A 22 22.65 -7.26 -1.41
N VAL A 23 21.84 -8.13 -0.78
CA VAL A 23 20.54 -8.52 -1.32
C VAL A 23 19.60 -7.33 -1.13
N PRO A 24 19.07 -6.74 -2.22
CA PRO A 24 18.17 -5.61 -2.10
C PRO A 24 16.89 -6.01 -1.36
N ARG A 25 16.39 -5.14 -0.50
CA ARG A 25 15.18 -5.39 0.29
C ARG A 25 15.30 -6.72 1.06
N SER A 26 16.36 -6.78 1.87
CA SER A 26 16.75 -7.99 2.62
C SER A 26 15.88 -8.26 3.85
N GLU A 27 15.08 -7.30 4.29
CA GLU A 27 14.17 -7.42 5.42
C GLU A 27 13.04 -8.42 5.15
N TYR A 28 12.49 -9.00 6.23
CA TYR A 28 11.32 -9.89 6.11
C TYR A 28 10.09 -9.10 5.66
N PRO A 29 9.39 -9.52 4.58
CA PRO A 29 8.39 -8.67 3.91
C PRO A 29 7.05 -8.55 4.63
N ARG A 30 6.68 -9.51 5.52
CA ARG A 30 5.39 -9.55 6.23
C ARG A 30 5.55 -9.44 7.76
N PRO A 31 5.82 -8.26 8.33
CA PRO A 31 6.16 -8.11 9.74
C PRO A 31 5.08 -8.54 10.73
N GLN A 32 3.81 -8.61 10.29
CA GLN A 32 2.71 -9.11 11.11
C GLN A 32 2.52 -10.63 11.03
N PHE A 33 3.39 -11.34 10.32
CA PHE A 33 3.26 -12.79 10.14
C PHE A 33 4.62 -13.42 9.84
N GLU A 34 5.60 -13.22 10.74
CA GLU A 34 7.01 -13.54 10.56
C GLU A 34 7.34 -14.97 10.99
N ARG A 35 8.05 -15.71 10.12
CA ARG A 35 8.65 -17.01 10.40
C ARG A 35 10.16 -16.95 10.29
N GLU A 36 10.85 -17.73 11.11
CA GLU A 36 12.32 -17.84 11.04
C GLU A 36 12.79 -18.63 9.81
N SER A 37 12.02 -19.61 9.36
CA SER A 37 12.39 -20.50 8.26
C SER A 37 11.96 -19.92 6.90
N TRP A 38 12.73 -18.95 6.37
CA TRP A 38 12.49 -18.32 5.09
C TRP A 38 13.78 -18.04 4.32
N ILE A 39 13.66 -17.81 3.02
CA ILE A 39 14.76 -17.46 2.12
C ILE A 39 14.31 -16.32 1.22
N ASN A 40 15.04 -15.20 1.25
CA ASN A 40 14.86 -14.09 0.34
C ASN A 40 15.36 -14.46 -1.07
N LEU A 41 14.54 -14.27 -2.10
CA LEU A 41 14.87 -14.52 -3.50
C LEU A 41 15.13 -13.22 -4.29
N ASN A 42 15.22 -12.08 -3.64
CA ASN A 42 15.61 -10.84 -4.32
C ASN A 42 17.06 -10.90 -4.82
N GLY A 43 17.44 -9.96 -5.66
CA GLY A 43 18.77 -9.86 -6.27
C GLY A 43 18.75 -10.12 -7.76
N GLU A 44 19.84 -10.60 -8.32
CA GLU A 44 19.96 -10.82 -9.76
C GLU A 44 19.14 -12.02 -10.23
N TRP A 45 18.30 -11.79 -11.24
CA TRP A 45 17.54 -12.80 -11.99
C TRP A 45 17.88 -12.66 -13.48
N ASP A 46 17.72 -13.73 -14.24
CA ASP A 46 17.70 -13.66 -15.70
C ASP A 46 16.32 -13.20 -16.18
N TYR A 47 16.27 -12.48 -17.31
CA TYR A 47 15.00 -12.12 -17.92
C TYR A 47 15.06 -12.08 -19.44
N THR A 48 13.87 -12.13 -20.08
CA THR A 48 13.69 -11.82 -21.49
C THR A 48 12.31 -11.19 -21.70
N PHE A 49 12.24 -10.20 -22.60
CA PHE A 49 10.96 -9.65 -23.05
C PHE A 49 10.31 -10.57 -24.10
N ASP A 50 9.00 -10.58 -24.12
CA ASP A 50 8.19 -11.37 -25.05
C ASP A 50 7.09 -10.49 -25.66
N PHE A 51 7.48 -9.48 -26.42
CA PHE A 51 6.57 -8.45 -26.96
C PHE A 51 5.45 -9.01 -27.83
N VAL A 52 5.59 -10.20 -28.39
CA VAL A 52 4.61 -10.84 -29.29
C VAL A 52 3.95 -12.09 -28.69
N ASN A 53 4.19 -12.36 -27.39
CA ASN A 53 3.60 -13.47 -26.62
C ASN A 53 3.84 -14.87 -27.23
N THR A 54 5.04 -15.13 -27.73
CA THR A 54 5.46 -16.41 -28.30
C THR A 54 6.32 -17.27 -27.36
N GLY A 55 6.53 -16.81 -26.12
CA GLY A 55 7.43 -17.49 -25.18
C GLY A 55 7.00 -18.91 -24.82
N LYS A 56 5.68 -19.21 -24.79
CA LYS A 56 5.21 -20.60 -24.59
C LYS A 56 5.58 -21.52 -25.77
N GLU A 57 5.46 -21.05 -27.00
CA GLU A 57 5.85 -21.77 -28.21
C GLU A 57 7.37 -21.99 -28.25
N LYS A 58 8.14 -20.99 -27.83
CA LYS A 58 9.60 -21.05 -27.66
C LYS A 58 10.04 -21.83 -26.41
N LYS A 59 9.08 -22.35 -25.63
CA LYS A 59 9.31 -23.12 -24.40
C LYS A 59 10.09 -22.36 -23.32
N TYR A 60 9.89 -21.05 -23.20
CA TYR A 60 10.53 -20.23 -22.17
C TYR A 60 10.23 -20.74 -20.75
N HIS A 61 9.08 -21.39 -20.52
CA HIS A 61 8.77 -22.05 -19.26
C HIS A 61 9.73 -23.19 -18.87
N GLN A 62 10.54 -23.70 -19.82
CA GLN A 62 11.56 -24.75 -19.61
C GLN A 62 12.99 -24.16 -19.62
N ALA A 63 13.12 -22.84 -19.65
CA ALA A 63 14.42 -22.20 -19.68
C ALA A 63 15.21 -22.45 -18.39
N THR A 64 16.53 -22.59 -18.53
CA THR A 64 17.50 -22.67 -17.43
C THR A 64 18.31 -21.40 -17.29
N SER A 65 18.12 -20.44 -18.20
CA SER A 65 18.67 -19.08 -18.17
C SER A 65 18.02 -18.23 -19.26
N PHE A 66 18.18 -16.89 -19.15
CA PHE A 66 17.95 -15.93 -20.22
C PHE A 66 19.16 -15.01 -20.36
N ASP A 67 19.29 -14.31 -21.48
CA ASP A 67 20.46 -13.45 -21.74
C ASP A 67 20.45 -12.14 -20.94
N GLY A 68 19.27 -11.60 -20.64
CA GLY A 68 19.13 -10.37 -19.87
C GLY A 68 19.28 -10.58 -18.37
N LYS A 69 19.79 -9.57 -17.66
CA LYS A 69 19.91 -9.55 -16.19
C LYS A 69 19.08 -8.42 -15.61
N ILE A 70 18.39 -8.70 -14.52
CA ILE A 70 17.52 -7.73 -13.81
C ILE A 70 17.67 -7.92 -12.30
N ILE A 71 17.60 -6.83 -11.56
CA ILE A 71 17.63 -6.86 -10.09
C ILE A 71 16.18 -6.83 -9.55
N VAL A 72 15.71 -7.98 -9.07
CA VAL A 72 14.43 -8.11 -8.36
C VAL A 72 14.61 -7.58 -6.93
N PRO A 73 13.64 -6.80 -6.36
CA PRO A 73 12.26 -6.63 -6.80
C PRO A 73 12.00 -5.35 -7.63
N PHE A 74 12.96 -4.81 -8.32
CA PHE A 74 12.76 -3.59 -9.07
C PHE A 74 12.20 -3.87 -10.46
N CYS A 75 11.16 -3.12 -10.85
CA CYS A 75 10.52 -3.29 -12.15
C CYS A 75 11.46 -2.90 -13.31
N PRO A 76 11.31 -3.50 -14.50
CA PRO A 76 12.24 -3.28 -15.62
C PRO A 76 12.28 -1.83 -16.12
N GLU A 77 11.30 -1.02 -15.83
CA GLU A 77 11.28 0.42 -16.15
C GLU A 77 12.20 1.25 -15.24
N SER A 78 12.52 0.74 -14.04
CA SER A 78 13.28 1.46 -13.02
C SER A 78 14.79 1.39 -13.26
N LYS A 79 15.50 2.40 -12.75
CA LYS A 79 16.98 2.42 -12.77
C LYS A 79 17.57 1.35 -11.86
N LEU A 80 16.97 1.10 -10.69
CA LEU A 80 17.45 0.10 -9.73
C LEU A 80 17.35 -1.34 -10.26
N SER A 81 16.53 -1.59 -11.26
CA SER A 81 16.48 -2.88 -11.93
C SER A 81 17.74 -3.17 -12.78
N GLY A 82 18.46 -2.12 -13.19
CA GLY A 82 19.57 -2.19 -14.15
C GLY A 82 19.13 -2.31 -15.62
N VAL A 83 17.83 -2.24 -15.91
CA VAL A 83 17.27 -2.41 -17.28
C VAL A 83 16.82 -1.09 -17.88
N GLU A 84 16.08 -0.27 -17.15
CA GLU A 84 15.57 1.06 -17.55
C GLU A 84 14.75 1.07 -18.87
N HIS A 85 13.99 0.02 -19.15
CA HIS A 85 13.16 -0.06 -20.34
C HIS A 85 11.81 0.63 -20.12
N LYS A 86 11.63 1.83 -20.67
CA LYS A 86 10.46 2.68 -20.42
C LYS A 86 9.32 2.56 -21.45
N ASP A 87 9.44 1.73 -22.48
CA ASP A 87 8.34 1.45 -23.40
C ASP A 87 7.42 0.36 -22.81
N PHE A 88 6.30 0.09 -23.46
CA PHE A 88 5.35 -0.93 -23.01
C PHE A 88 5.93 -2.33 -23.06
N ILE A 89 5.78 -3.05 -21.96
CA ILE A 89 6.18 -4.45 -21.81
C ILE A 89 4.91 -5.26 -21.54
N ASN A 90 4.36 -5.88 -22.58
CA ASN A 90 3.14 -6.69 -22.40
C ASN A 90 3.44 -8.02 -21.71
N HIS A 91 4.61 -8.61 -21.97
CA HIS A 91 5.01 -9.88 -21.37
C HIS A 91 6.52 -9.86 -21.10
N ILE A 92 6.89 -10.32 -19.89
CA ILE A 92 8.27 -10.54 -19.47
C ILE A 92 8.38 -11.91 -18.81
N TRP A 93 9.46 -12.61 -19.09
CA TRP A 93 9.81 -13.88 -18.48
C TRP A 93 11.05 -13.69 -17.62
N TYR A 94 10.98 -14.21 -16.40
CA TYR A 94 12.06 -14.22 -15.43
C TYR A 94 12.52 -15.66 -15.20
N HIS A 95 13.81 -15.84 -14.90
CA HIS A 95 14.36 -17.11 -14.47
C HIS A 95 15.27 -16.91 -13.27
N ARG A 96 15.19 -17.83 -12.33
CA ARG A 96 16.13 -17.95 -11.21
C ARG A 96 16.32 -19.41 -10.83
N THR A 97 17.56 -19.78 -10.51
CA THR A 97 17.84 -21.04 -9.82
C THR A 97 17.55 -20.87 -8.34
N ILE A 98 16.81 -21.82 -7.75
CA ILE A 98 16.45 -21.85 -6.34
C ILE A 98 17.00 -23.12 -5.67
N ASP A 99 17.58 -22.97 -4.49
CA ASP A 99 18.08 -24.06 -3.67
C ASP A 99 17.08 -24.37 -2.56
N ILE A 100 16.65 -25.61 -2.44
CA ILE A 100 15.73 -26.05 -1.39
C ILE A 100 16.56 -26.69 -0.25
N PRO A 101 16.60 -26.10 0.95
CA PRO A 101 17.36 -26.66 2.06
C PRO A 101 16.92 -28.08 2.41
N GLN A 102 17.87 -28.97 2.72
CA GLN A 102 17.55 -30.33 3.20
C GLN A 102 16.73 -30.31 4.50
N THR A 103 16.92 -29.26 5.31
CA THR A 103 16.15 -29.07 6.57
C THR A 103 14.67 -28.83 6.37
N TRP A 104 14.23 -28.54 5.13
CA TRP A 104 12.83 -28.36 4.76
C TRP A 104 12.13 -29.68 4.36
N ASP A 105 12.80 -30.82 4.56
CA ASP A 105 12.17 -32.13 4.34
C ASP A 105 10.89 -32.28 5.19
N LYS A 106 9.84 -32.85 4.59
CA LYS A 106 8.51 -33.04 5.18
C LYS A 106 7.77 -31.74 5.56
N LYS A 107 8.21 -30.58 5.06
CA LYS A 107 7.49 -29.32 5.18
C LYS A 107 6.78 -28.99 3.87
N GLN A 108 5.73 -28.19 3.96
CA GLN A 108 5.14 -27.51 2.83
C GLN A 108 6.05 -26.32 2.43
N ILE A 109 6.42 -26.24 1.17
CA ILE A 109 7.31 -25.18 0.67
C ILE A 109 6.48 -24.20 -0.13
N LEU A 110 6.40 -22.97 0.38
CA LEU A 110 5.61 -21.89 -0.19
C LEU A 110 6.53 -20.91 -0.90
N LEU A 111 6.26 -20.65 -2.16
CA LEU A 111 6.85 -19.56 -2.93
C LEU A 111 5.91 -18.37 -2.86
N ASN A 112 6.40 -17.27 -2.29
CA ASN A 112 5.62 -16.08 -2.01
C ASN A 112 6.08 -14.91 -2.87
N PHE A 113 5.13 -14.08 -3.30
CA PHE A 113 5.36 -12.83 -4.01
C PHE A 113 4.64 -11.70 -3.29
N GLY A 114 5.34 -10.61 -3.00
CA GLY A 114 4.72 -9.40 -2.45
C GLY A 114 3.77 -8.76 -3.46
N ALA A 115 4.18 -8.64 -4.72
CA ALA A 115 3.32 -8.25 -5.84
C ALA A 115 4.00 -8.49 -7.20
N VAL A 116 3.18 -8.81 -8.21
CA VAL A 116 3.58 -8.95 -9.62
C VAL A 116 2.55 -8.25 -10.51
N TYR A 117 2.95 -7.25 -11.27
CA TYR A 117 2.05 -6.48 -12.12
C TYR A 117 1.99 -7.05 -13.54
N TYR A 118 0.88 -7.62 -14.08
CA TYR A 118 -0.44 -7.74 -13.46
C TYR A 118 -0.81 -9.22 -13.27
N THR A 119 -0.73 -10.08 -14.31
CA THR A 119 -0.93 -11.52 -14.21
C THR A 119 0.41 -12.25 -14.16
N SER A 120 0.48 -13.33 -13.42
CA SER A 120 1.67 -14.16 -13.31
C SER A 120 1.36 -15.64 -13.53
N GLU A 121 2.27 -16.33 -14.22
CA GLU A 121 2.30 -17.79 -14.33
C GLU A 121 3.66 -18.28 -13.81
N ILE A 122 3.64 -19.27 -12.94
CA ILE A 122 4.79 -19.79 -12.24
C ILE A 122 5.09 -21.23 -12.70
N TYR A 123 6.32 -21.51 -13.01
CA TYR A 123 6.81 -22.82 -13.45
C TYR A 123 8.03 -23.24 -12.64
N ILE A 124 8.08 -24.52 -12.25
CA ILE A 124 9.23 -25.15 -11.60
C ILE A 124 9.69 -26.31 -12.49
N ASP A 125 10.97 -26.28 -12.92
CA ASP A 125 11.55 -27.27 -13.84
C ASP A 125 10.66 -27.53 -15.08
N GLY A 126 10.11 -26.45 -15.63
CA GLY A 126 9.23 -26.47 -16.79
C GLY A 126 7.80 -26.94 -16.55
N LYS A 127 7.44 -27.30 -15.31
CA LYS A 127 6.07 -27.71 -14.93
C LYS A 127 5.30 -26.49 -14.40
N PHE A 128 4.07 -26.32 -14.85
CA PHE A 128 3.18 -25.28 -14.36
C PHE A 128 2.82 -25.53 -12.88
N ALA A 129 3.20 -24.61 -12.01
CA ALA A 129 2.98 -24.69 -10.57
C ALA A 129 1.78 -23.86 -10.11
N GLY A 130 1.47 -22.76 -10.79
CA GLY A 130 0.35 -21.92 -10.42
C GLY A 130 0.29 -20.61 -11.22
N ARG A 131 -0.77 -19.87 -10.98
CA ARG A 131 -0.98 -18.54 -11.56
C ARG A 131 -1.68 -17.62 -10.56
N HIS A 132 -1.50 -16.33 -10.74
CA HIS A 132 -2.21 -15.29 -10.01
C HIS A 132 -2.51 -14.10 -10.94
N PHE A 133 -3.52 -13.32 -10.61
CA PHE A 133 -3.80 -12.02 -11.20
C PHE A 133 -4.12 -11.01 -10.08
N GLY A 134 -3.82 -9.75 -10.32
CA GLY A 134 -3.88 -8.68 -9.34
C GLY A 134 -2.48 -8.07 -9.16
N GLY A 135 -2.33 -6.81 -9.59
CA GLY A 135 -1.03 -6.15 -9.70
C GLY A 135 -0.42 -5.76 -8.36
N SER A 136 -1.22 -5.72 -7.29
CA SER A 136 -0.85 -5.15 -6.01
C SER A 136 -1.06 -6.09 -4.82
N SER A 137 -1.69 -7.24 -5.03
CA SER A 137 -1.93 -8.20 -3.96
C SER A 137 -0.79 -9.21 -3.82
N SER A 138 -0.50 -9.58 -2.56
CA SER A 138 0.46 -10.62 -2.23
C SER A 138 -0.17 -12.00 -2.41
N PHE A 139 0.62 -12.96 -2.92
CA PHE A 139 0.13 -14.32 -3.10
C PHE A 139 1.22 -15.38 -2.84
N SER A 140 0.77 -16.60 -2.60
CA SER A 140 1.63 -17.76 -2.33
C SER A 140 1.27 -18.92 -3.26
N ILE A 141 2.28 -19.62 -3.74
CA ILE A 141 2.16 -20.86 -4.53
C ILE A 141 2.80 -21.99 -3.74
N ASP A 142 2.05 -23.06 -3.49
CA ASP A 142 2.62 -24.29 -2.93
C ASP A 142 3.44 -25.01 -4.00
N ILE A 143 4.75 -24.97 -3.86
CA ILE A 143 5.69 -25.62 -4.78
C ILE A 143 6.15 -26.99 -4.29
N THR A 144 5.70 -27.47 -3.15
CA THR A 144 6.06 -28.77 -2.56
C THR A 144 6.00 -29.94 -3.55
N PRO A 145 4.97 -30.06 -4.42
CA PRO A 145 4.87 -31.16 -5.38
C PRO A 145 5.91 -31.12 -6.50
N TYR A 146 6.62 -30.02 -6.66
CA TYR A 146 7.51 -29.75 -7.79
C TYR A 146 8.98 -29.75 -7.40
N VAL A 147 9.31 -29.69 -6.11
CA VAL A 147 10.69 -29.53 -5.61
C VAL A 147 11.10 -30.68 -4.70
N LYS A 148 12.40 -30.84 -4.50
CA LYS A 148 13.00 -31.83 -3.58
C LYS A 148 13.92 -31.12 -2.60
N PRO A 149 13.77 -31.34 -1.28
CA PRO A 149 14.73 -30.88 -0.29
C PRO A 149 16.15 -31.37 -0.61
N GLY A 150 17.13 -30.49 -0.44
CA GLY A 150 18.53 -30.73 -0.77
C GLY A 150 18.89 -30.66 -2.25
N ALA A 151 17.97 -30.23 -3.10
CA ALA A 151 18.18 -30.10 -4.54
C ALA A 151 18.02 -28.66 -5.02
N GLN A 152 18.56 -28.41 -6.21
CA GLN A 152 18.43 -27.16 -6.95
C GLN A 152 17.34 -27.31 -8.02
N HIS A 153 16.56 -26.25 -8.23
CA HIS A 153 15.46 -26.21 -9.18
C HIS A 153 15.46 -24.92 -9.99
N HIS A 154 14.87 -24.94 -11.18
CA HIS A 154 14.68 -23.78 -12.04
C HIS A 154 13.28 -23.18 -11.83
N LEU A 155 13.23 -21.98 -11.29
CA LEU A 155 12.01 -21.17 -11.19
C LEU A 155 11.92 -20.28 -12.42
N VAL A 156 10.78 -20.35 -13.12
CA VAL A 156 10.45 -19.43 -14.21
C VAL A 156 9.12 -18.74 -13.90
N VAL A 157 9.11 -17.42 -14.04
CA VAL A 157 7.91 -16.58 -13.85
C VAL A 157 7.62 -15.84 -15.14
N LYS A 158 6.40 -15.99 -15.67
CA LYS A 158 5.87 -15.12 -16.72
C LYS A 158 4.99 -14.06 -16.08
N ALA A 159 5.28 -12.80 -16.30
CA ALA A 159 4.39 -11.70 -15.97
C ALA A 159 3.81 -11.08 -17.24
N SER A 160 2.53 -10.69 -17.18
CA SER A 160 1.82 -10.08 -18.30
C SER A 160 0.98 -8.90 -17.83
N SER A 161 1.03 -7.78 -18.55
CA SER A 161 0.30 -6.55 -18.25
C SER A 161 -0.13 -5.84 -19.52
N ASP A 162 -1.38 -5.40 -19.58
CA ASP A 162 -1.86 -4.49 -20.62
C ASP A 162 -2.69 -3.36 -19.98
N LEU A 163 -1.99 -2.32 -19.54
CA LEU A 163 -2.59 -1.14 -18.91
C LEU A 163 -3.61 -0.42 -19.79
N ARG A 164 -3.51 -0.56 -21.11
CA ARG A 164 -4.39 0.13 -22.06
C ARG A 164 -5.65 -0.65 -22.40
N SER A 165 -5.79 -1.87 -21.91
CA SER A 165 -6.94 -2.72 -22.16
C SER A 165 -8.22 -2.27 -21.44
N GLY A 166 -8.10 -1.47 -20.38
CA GLY A 166 -9.20 -1.15 -19.47
C GLY A 166 -9.61 -2.33 -18.56
N MET A 167 -8.91 -3.47 -18.64
CA MET A 167 -9.27 -4.69 -17.90
C MET A 167 -8.63 -4.77 -16.51
N GLN A 168 -7.74 -3.86 -16.19
CA GLN A 168 -6.97 -3.81 -14.93
C GLN A 168 -6.83 -2.37 -14.46
N GLY A 169 -6.74 -2.16 -13.15
CA GLY A 169 -6.42 -0.86 -12.59
C GLY A 169 -5.00 -0.44 -12.95
N ALA A 170 -4.81 0.80 -13.37
CA ALA A 170 -3.50 1.38 -13.67
C ALA A 170 -3.01 2.33 -12.56
N GLY A 171 -3.94 2.90 -11.80
CA GLY A 171 -3.61 3.97 -10.86
C GLY A 171 -3.00 5.16 -11.61
N LYS A 172 -1.93 5.73 -11.07
CA LYS A 172 -1.21 6.85 -11.68
C LYS A 172 -0.20 6.44 -12.75
N GLN A 173 -0.21 5.20 -13.22
CA GLN A 173 0.67 4.76 -14.31
C GLN A 173 0.22 5.32 -15.66
N SER A 174 1.17 5.84 -16.44
CA SER A 174 0.87 6.45 -17.73
C SER A 174 0.43 5.43 -18.78
N LEU A 175 -0.69 5.71 -19.44
CA LEU A 175 -1.15 4.97 -20.62
C LEU A 175 -0.43 5.41 -21.92
N ARG A 176 0.57 6.31 -21.81
CA ARG A 176 1.46 6.77 -22.88
C ARG A 176 2.85 6.20 -22.67
N VAL A 177 3.69 6.24 -23.70
CA VAL A 177 5.11 5.82 -23.59
C VAL A 177 5.87 6.69 -22.58
N TYR A 178 5.48 7.94 -22.43
CA TYR A 178 6.06 8.93 -21.51
C TYR A 178 5.07 9.31 -20.41
N SER A 179 5.60 9.79 -19.29
CA SER A 179 4.82 10.39 -18.21
C SER A 179 4.27 11.77 -18.61
N ALA A 180 3.06 12.11 -18.16
CA ALA A 180 2.41 13.39 -18.48
C ALA A 180 1.32 13.74 -17.48
N GLY A 181 1.20 15.02 -17.11
CA GLY A 181 0.22 15.49 -16.13
C GLY A 181 0.43 14.81 -14.78
N CYS A 182 -0.60 14.15 -14.27
CA CYS A 182 -0.58 13.39 -13.04
C CYS A 182 -0.44 11.86 -13.28
N ASN A 183 0.14 11.46 -14.40
CA ASN A 183 0.45 10.06 -14.69
C ASN A 183 1.96 9.88 -14.91
N TYR A 184 2.53 8.81 -14.35
CA TYR A 184 3.97 8.62 -14.21
C TYR A 184 4.45 7.34 -14.89
N THR A 185 5.77 7.12 -14.88
CA THR A 185 6.39 5.91 -15.42
C THR A 185 5.74 4.66 -14.82
N ARG A 186 5.52 3.66 -15.68
CA ARG A 186 4.84 2.40 -15.35
C ARG A 186 5.69 1.48 -14.49
N THR A 187 5.02 0.45 -13.98
CA THR A 187 5.60 -0.69 -13.29
C THR A 187 5.07 -1.97 -13.92
N THR A 188 5.95 -2.83 -14.39
CA THR A 188 5.59 -4.12 -15.00
C THR A 188 6.29 -5.27 -14.28
N GLY A 189 5.63 -6.42 -14.16
CA GLY A 189 6.23 -7.63 -13.60
C GLY A 189 6.46 -7.57 -12.09
N ILE A 190 7.52 -8.21 -11.62
CA ILE A 190 7.84 -8.30 -10.19
C ILE A 190 8.27 -6.92 -9.69
N TRP A 191 7.58 -6.41 -8.63
CA TRP A 191 7.91 -5.12 -8.05
C TRP A 191 7.93 -5.09 -6.51
N GLN A 192 7.65 -6.23 -5.86
CA GLN A 192 7.86 -6.43 -4.42
C GLN A 192 8.62 -7.73 -4.19
N THR A 193 9.15 -7.89 -2.97
CA THR A 193 9.99 -9.03 -2.56
C THR A 193 9.39 -10.38 -2.95
N VAL A 194 10.27 -11.26 -3.43
CA VAL A 194 10.00 -12.69 -3.66
C VAL A 194 10.74 -13.51 -2.61
N TRP A 195 10.07 -14.48 -1.97
CA TRP A 195 10.70 -15.29 -0.93
C TRP A 195 10.07 -16.69 -0.85
N MET A 196 10.77 -17.61 -0.22
CA MET A 196 10.24 -18.94 0.12
C MET A 196 10.14 -19.11 1.63
N GLU A 197 9.15 -19.89 2.07
CA GLU A 197 8.97 -20.32 3.47
C GLU A 197 8.75 -21.82 3.54
N ALA A 198 9.26 -22.46 4.61
CA ALA A 198 8.94 -23.83 4.94
C ALA A 198 7.96 -23.87 6.12
N VAL A 199 6.79 -24.40 5.90
CA VAL A 199 5.68 -24.41 6.87
C VAL A 199 5.24 -25.85 7.13
N ASP A 200 4.83 -26.16 8.36
CA ASP A 200 4.22 -27.45 8.63
C ASP A 200 2.88 -27.61 7.90
N TYR A 201 2.51 -28.82 7.50
CA TYR A 201 1.22 -29.08 6.84
C TYR A 201 0.02 -28.67 7.69
N LYS A 202 0.13 -28.68 9.02
CA LYS A 202 -0.87 -28.19 9.97
C LYS A 202 -0.59 -26.75 10.42
N GLY A 203 0.36 -26.07 9.78
CA GLY A 203 0.80 -24.73 10.14
C GLY A 203 -0.29 -23.68 10.02
N LEU A 204 -0.10 -22.57 10.71
CA LEU A 204 -1.00 -21.41 10.67
C LEU A 204 -0.88 -20.71 9.31
N LYS A 205 -2.00 -20.56 8.60
CA LYS A 205 -2.05 -19.91 7.29
C LYS A 205 -2.23 -18.39 7.40
N SER A 206 -3.09 -17.95 8.29
CA SER A 206 -3.37 -16.53 8.56
C SER A 206 -4.12 -16.40 9.89
N ALA A 207 -4.17 -15.17 10.43
CA ALA A 207 -4.99 -14.83 11.58
C ALA A 207 -5.62 -13.45 11.37
N GLN A 208 -6.94 -13.35 11.47
CA GLN A 208 -7.60 -12.05 11.59
C GLN A 208 -7.62 -11.66 13.06
N VAL A 209 -7.20 -10.43 13.34
CA VAL A 209 -7.13 -9.89 14.70
C VAL A 209 -8.07 -8.70 14.82
N LEU A 210 -9.06 -8.81 15.68
CA LEU A 210 -10.03 -7.77 15.98
C LEU A 210 -9.78 -7.25 17.40
N THR A 211 -9.66 -5.94 17.54
CA THR A 211 -9.44 -5.29 18.84
C THR A 211 -10.73 -4.64 19.32
N ASP A 212 -11.17 -5.02 20.52
CA ASP A 212 -12.34 -4.47 21.17
C ASP A 212 -11.90 -3.73 22.44
N ILE A 213 -11.77 -2.42 22.35
CA ILE A 213 -11.34 -1.60 23.49
C ILE A 213 -12.45 -1.41 24.53
N ASP A 214 -13.72 -1.53 24.13
CA ASP A 214 -14.87 -1.33 25.00
C ASP A 214 -15.03 -2.53 25.94
N GLN A 215 -14.73 -3.76 25.45
CA GLN A 215 -14.69 -5.00 26.25
C GLN A 215 -13.29 -5.31 26.77
N SER A 216 -12.26 -4.52 26.41
CA SER A 216 -10.86 -4.74 26.78
C SER A 216 -10.36 -6.16 26.40
N GLN A 217 -10.55 -6.53 25.13
CA GLN A 217 -10.19 -7.84 24.62
C GLN A 217 -9.67 -7.79 23.17
N ILE A 218 -8.96 -8.84 22.79
CA ILE A 218 -8.56 -9.13 21.41
C ILE A 218 -9.26 -10.41 20.97
N VAL A 219 -9.89 -10.41 19.81
CA VAL A 219 -10.53 -11.58 19.20
C VAL A 219 -9.72 -12.02 17.99
N ILE A 220 -9.37 -13.30 17.91
CA ILE A 220 -8.53 -13.84 16.85
C ILE A 220 -9.26 -14.98 16.15
N HIS A 221 -9.30 -14.90 14.81
CA HIS A 221 -9.82 -15.94 13.93
C HIS A 221 -8.66 -16.56 13.15
N PRO A 222 -8.07 -17.68 13.60
CA PRO A 222 -6.98 -18.35 12.93
C PRO A 222 -7.47 -19.15 11.72
N GLN A 223 -6.60 -19.30 10.72
CA GLN A 223 -6.79 -20.20 9.58
C GLN A 223 -5.55 -21.08 9.43
N PHE A 224 -5.74 -22.37 9.18
CA PHE A 224 -4.66 -23.33 9.03
C PHE A 224 -4.60 -23.85 7.59
N TYR A 225 -3.42 -24.30 7.15
CA TYR A 225 -3.30 -24.94 5.84
C TYR A 225 -4.09 -26.23 5.78
N ASN A 226 -3.97 -27.06 6.82
CA ASN A 226 -4.78 -28.27 6.99
C ASN A 226 -5.17 -28.42 8.45
N GLU A 227 -6.37 -28.93 8.69
CA GLU A 227 -6.83 -29.30 10.03
C GLU A 227 -6.28 -30.66 10.43
N GLY A 228 -6.08 -30.85 11.71
CA GLY A 228 -5.61 -32.10 12.28
C GLY A 228 -5.45 -31.99 13.79
N LYS A 229 -5.00 -33.08 14.43
CA LYS A 229 -4.75 -33.08 15.86
C LYS A 229 -3.52 -32.19 16.16
N ALA A 230 -3.77 -31.00 16.59
CA ALA A 230 -2.80 -29.99 17.04
C ALA A 230 -3.52 -28.96 17.93
N MET A 231 -2.75 -28.25 18.74
CA MET A 231 -3.21 -27.13 19.54
C MET A 231 -2.62 -25.83 19.01
N LEU A 232 -3.37 -24.74 19.04
CA LEU A 232 -2.86 -23.39 18.84
C LEU A 232 -2.69 -22.71 20.20
N LYS A 233 -1.46 -22.37 20.54
CA LYS A 233 -1.12 -21.54 21.69
C LYS A 233 -0.83 -20.13 21.22
N VAL A 234 -1.49 -19.16 21.86
CA VAL A 234 -1.33 -17.73 21.57
C VAL A 234 -0.78 -17.04 22.80
N LEU A 235 0.26 -16.22 22.60
CA LEU A 235 0.93 -15.47 23.66
C LEU A 235 0.90 -13.98 23.31
N LEU A 236 0.25 -13.18 24.14
CA LEU A 236 0.26 -11.70 24.04
C LEU A 236 1.23 -11.17 25.08
N LYS A 237 2.19 -10.32 24.65
CA LYS A 237 3.25 -9.82 25.51
C LYS A 237 3.35 -8.29 25.47
N ASP A 238 3.73 -7.68 26.58
CA ASP A 238 4.19 -6.30 26.73
C ASP A 238 5.69 -6.38 27.06
N GLY A 239 6.53 -6.33 26.03
CA GLY A 239 7.94 -6.66 26.11
C GLY A 239 8.15 -8.11 26.63
N LYS A 240 8.80 -8.28 27.78
CA LYS A 240 9.03 -9.62 28.36
C LYS A 240 7.85 -10.18 29.17
N LYS A 241 6.83 -9.36 29.44
CA LYS A 241 5.72 -9.74 30.29
C LYS A 241 4.59 -10.37 29.46
N ILE A 242 4.18 -11.59 29.79
CA ILE A 242 2.97 -12.18 29.23
C ILE A 242 1.76 -11.45 29.84
N VAL A 243 0.93 -10.85 28.99
CA VAL A 243 -0.29 -10.11 29.34
C VAL A 243 -1.50 -11.03 29.30
N ALA A 244 -1.59 -11.87 28.27
CA ALA A 244 -2.63 -12.86 28.11
C ALA A 244 -2.08 -14.07 27.33
N THR A 245 -2.71 -15.22 27.52
CA THR A 245 -2.43 -16.46 26.79
C THR A 245 -3.69 -17.25 26.60
N SER A 246 -3.75 -18.02 25.51
CA SER A 246 -4.80 -18.98 25.25
C SER A 246 -4.21 -20.21 24.58
N GLU A 247 -4.80 -21.37 24.84
CA GLU A 247 -4.46 -22.62 24.17
C GLU A 247 -5.76 -23.33 23.79
N VAL A 248 -5.94 -23.60 22.51
CA VAL A 248 -7.20 -24.08 21.92
C VAL A 248 -6.89 -25.07 20.79
N PRO A 249 -7.84 -25.95 20.40
CA PRO A 249 -7.66 -26.80 19.23
C PRO A 249 -7.34 -25.99 17.98
N ALA A 250 -6.36 -26.43 17.17
CA ALA A 250 -5.99 -25.83 15.90
C ALA A 250 -7.04 -26.19 14.84
N SER A 251 -8.07 -25.35 14.72
CA SER A 251 -9.18 -25.51 13.76
C SER A 251 -9.60 -24.17 13.18
N ASN A 252 -10.02 -24.17 11.91
CA ASN A 252 -10.56 -23.00 11.22
C ASN A 252 -11.89 -22.50 11.80
N GLN A 253 -12.52 -23.27 12.67
CA GLN A 253 -13.74 -22.89 13.38
C GLN A 253 -13.44 -22.26 14.76
N THR A 254 -12.19 -22.28 15.19
CA THR A 254 -11.79 -21.75 16.49
C THR A 254 -11.85 -20.22 16.50
N ILE A 255 -12.40 -19.67 17.57
CA ILE A 255 -12.35 -18.24 17.90
C ILE A 255 -11.65 -18.08 19.23
N ILE A 256 -10.63 -17.25 19.28
CA ILE A 256 -9.86 -16.99 20.50
C ILE A 256 -10.24 -15.62 21.04
N VAL A 257 -10.54 -15.53 22.31
CA VAL A 257 -10.75 -14.27 23.02
C VAL A 257 -9.65 -14.11 24.07
N LEU A 258 -8.85 -13.07 23.94
CA LEU A 258 -7.79 -12.71 24.88
C LEU A 258 -8.21 -11.47 25.68
N PRO A 259 -8.59 -11.59 26.96
CA PRO A 259 -8.84 -10.43 27.83
C PRO A 259 -7.53 -9.67 28.10
N VAL A 260 -7.56 -8.34 27.92
CA VAL A 260 -6.40 -7.47 28.14
C VAL A 260 -6.71 -6.46 29.22
N LYS A 261 -6.47 -6.84 30.49
CA LYS A 261 -6.73 -5.96 31.63
C LYS A 261 -5.84 -4.71 31.57
N LYS A 262 -6.44 -3.52 31.67
CA LYS A 262 -5.74 -2.23 31.58
C LYS A 262 -4.98 -2.09 30.24
N ALA A 263 -5.68 -2.34 29.15
CA ALA A 263 -5.10 -2.27 27.81
C ALA A 263 -4.40 -0.93 27.55
N LYS A 264 -3.19 -0.99 27.01
CA LYS A 264 -2.49 0.14 26.43
C LYS A 264 -3.00 0.30 25.00
N LEU A 265 -3.60 1.45 24.70
CA LEU A 265 -4.19 1.68 23.39
C LEU A 265 -3.13 2.24 22.43
N TRP A 266 -3.22 1.80 21.19
CA TRP A 266 -2.49 2.41 20.09
C TRP A 266 -3.18 3.71 19.67
N SER A 267 -2.39 4.77 19.52
CA SER A 267 -2.80 6.04 18.91
C SER A 267 -1.58 6.75 18.33
N PRO A 268 -1.74 7.76 17.45
CA PRO A 268 -0.61 8.57 16.97
C PRO A 268 0.27 9.14 18.09
N ALA A 269 -0.32 9.60 19.17
CA ALA A 269 0.43 10.13 20.33
C ALA A 269 1.09 9.04 21.20
N SER A 270 0.65 7.78 21.07
CA SER A 270 1.17 6.64 21.83
C SER A 270 1.03 5.37 21.01
N PRO A 271 1.95 5.12 20.06
CA PRO A 271 1.83 4.00 19.11
C PRO A 271 2.26 2.66 19.74
N PHE A 272 1.55 2.28 20.81
CA PHE A 272 1.88 1.10 21.57
C PHE A 272 1.45 -0.18 20.84
N LEU A 273 2.37 -1.11 20.66
CA LEU A 273 2.15 -2.43 20.06
C LEU A 273 2.47 -3.52 21.08
N TYR A 274 1.57 -4.47 21.21
CA TYR A 274 1.84 -5.74 21.92
C TYR A 274 2.52 -6.70 20.96
N ASP A 275 3.50 -7.46 21.45
CA ASP A 275 4.03 -8.63 20.72
C ASP A 275 3.01 -9.77 20.79
N LEU A 276 2.80 -10.44 19.67
CA LEU A 276 1.87 -11.56 19.53
C LEU A 276 2.60 -12.74 18.92
N THR A 277 2.61 -13.89 19.62
CA THR A 277 3.23 -15.11 19.12
C THR A 277 2.18 -16.22 19.02
N TYR A 278 2.15 -16.89 17.88
CA TYR A 278 1.33 -18.07 17.61
C TYR A 278 2.23 -19.29 17.55
N GLN A 279 1.90 -20.35 18.30
CA GLN A 279 2.59 -21.62 18.27
C GLN A 279 1.60 -22.73 17.97
N VAL A 280 1.78 -23.45 16.87
CA VAL A 280 1.05 -24.68 16.60
C VAL A 280 1.83 -25.84 17.22
N VAL A 281 1.18 -26.58 18.11
CA VAL A 281 1.79 -27.66 18.94
C VAL A 281 1.14 -29.00 18.59
N ASP A 282 1.94 -30.02 18.29
CA ASP A 282 1.48 -31.37 17.98
C ASP A 282 1.03 -32.16 19.24
N GLU A 283 0.58 -33.40 19.04
CA GLU A 283 0.12 -34.28 20.14
C GLU A 283 1.26 -34.68 21.09
N GLU A 284 2.51 -34.61 20.64
CA GLU A 284 3.71 -34.89 21.42
C GLU A 284 4.21 -33.68 22.22
N GLY A 285 3.62 -32.51 22.01
CA GLY A 285 3.99 -31.26 22.66
C GLY A 285 5.09 -30.48 21.96
N ASN A 286 5.47 -30.84 20.72
CA ASN A 286 6.47 -30.09 19.94
C ASN A 286 5.83 -28.90 19.22
N VAL A 287 6.52 -27.76 19.17
CA VAL A 287 6.13 -26.63 18.33
C VAL A 287 6.50 -26.97 16.88
N ILE A 288 5.48 -27.16 16.04
CA ILE A 288 5.63 -27.53 14.63
C ILE A 288 5.58 -26.32 13.68
N ASP A 289 4.97 -25.21 14.12
CA ASP A 289 4.97 -23.92 13.42
C ASP A 289 4.93 -22.78 14.45
N GLU A 290 5.75 -21.76 14.26
CA GLU A 290 5.77 -20.55 15.08
C GLU A 290 5.71 -19.33 14.19
N VAL A 291 4.80 -18.41 14.52
CA VAL A 291 4.62 -17.14 13.82
C VAL A 291 4.69 -16.00 14.84
N ASN A 292 5.60 -15.06 14.57
CA ASN A 292 5.72 -13.82 15.32
C ASN A 292 4.93 -12.71 14.64
N SER A 293 4.24 -11.91 15.44
CA SER A 293 3.34 -10.85 15.02
C SER A 293 3.29 -9.74 16.06
N TYR A 294 2.47 -8.75 15.82
CA TYR A 294 2.15 -7.69 16.79
C TYR A 294 0.71 -7.22 16.61
N VAL A 295 0.19 -6.51 17.62
CA VAL A 295 -1.14 -5.92 17.58
C VAL A 295 -1.19 -4.59 18.33
N GLY A 296 -1.82 -3.59 17.73
CA GLY A 296 -2.15 -2.32 18.38
C GLY A 296 -3.64 -2.27 18.71
N MET A 297 -3.97 -2.19 20.00
CA MET A 297 -5.38 -2.10 20.41
C MET A 297 -5.92 -0.71 20.15
N ARG A 298 -6.86 -0.60 19.25
CA ARG A 298 -7.55 0.67 18.91
C ARG A 298 -8.96 0.42 18.39
N LYS A 299 -9.78 1.48 18.38
CA LYS A 299 -11.10 1.50 17.74
C LYS A 299 -11.19 2.73 16.87
N VAL A 300 -11.63 2.59 15.62
CA VAL A 300 -12.04 3.69 14.75
C VAL A 300 -13.51 3.52 14.41
N HIS A 301 -14.28 4.59 14.47
CA HIS A 301 -15.70 4.58 14.09
C HIS A 301 -16.18 5.97 13.70
N VAL A 302 -17.35 6.01 13.10
CA VAL A 302 -18.09 7.22 12.77
C VAL A 302 -19.27 7.34 13.71
N GLU A 303 -19.48 8.53 14.29
CA GLU A 303 -20.66 8.86 15.05
C GLU A 303 -21.13 10.28 14.64
N GLY A 304 -22.34 10.36 14.08
CA GLY A 304 -22.81 11.59 13.45
C GLY A 304 -21.86 12.03 12.33
N ASN A 305 -21.51 13.30 12.31
CA ASN A 305 -20.60 13.88 11.31
C ASN A 305 -19.11 13.82 11.70
N LYS A 306 -18.72 12.96 12.66
CA LYS A 306 -17.36 12.93 13.22
C LYS A 306 -16.72 11.56 13.09
N ILE A 307 -15.39 11.57 12.92
CA ILE A 307 -14.56 10.37 13.01
C ILE A 307 -13.96 10.29 14.41
N TYR A 308 -14.00 9.11 15.01
CA TYR A 308 -13.48 8.84 16.35
C TYR A 308 -12.34 7.84 16.29
N LEU A 309 -11.31 8.10 17.08
CA LEU A 309 -10.24 7.16 17.40
C LEU A 309 -10.22 6.94 18.92
N ASN A 310 -10.37 5.68 19.35
CA ASN A 310 -10.43 5.32 20.77
C ASN A 310 -11.52 6.11 21.56
N ASN A 311 -12.70 6.21 20.96
CA ASN A 311 -13.86 6.93 21.51
C ASN A 311 -13.64 8.44 21.73
N LYS A 312 -12.66 9.04 21.03
CA LYS A 312 -12.43 10.50 21.03
C LYS A 312 -12.49 11.02 19.59
N PRO A 313 -13.11 12.18 19.35
CA PRO A 313 -13.06 12.81 18.03
C PRO A 313 -11.62 12.99 17.57
N TYR A 314 -11.35 12.67 16.32
CA TYR A 314 -9.99 12.74 15.77
C TYR A 314 -9.99 13.47 14.42
N TYR A 315 -9.41 14.67 14.40
CA TYR A 315 -9.29 15.49 13.21
C TYR A 315 -8.11 15.02 12.36
N GLN A 316 -8.34 14.78 11.08
CA GLN A 316 -7.34 14.24 10.17
C GLN A 316 -6.67 15.34 9.34
N ARG A 317 -5.36 15.45 9.42
CA ARG A 317 -4.50 16.33 8.64
C ARG A 317 -3.60 15.46 7.78
N LEU A 318 -4.14 15.04 6.65
CA LEU A 318 -3.48 14.06 5.78
C LEU A 318 -2.68 14.75 4.69
N VAL A 319 -1.73 14.01 4.16
CA VAL A 319 -1.07 14.30 2.89
C VAL A 319 -1.32 13.16 1.90
N LEU A 320 -1.43 13.49 0.64
CA LEU A 320 -1.51 12.51 -0.44
C LEU A 320 -0.12 11.99 -0.74
N ASP A 321 0.09 10.68 -0.59
CA ASP A 321 1.35 10.01 -0.89
C ASP A 321 1.18 9.09 -2.09
N GLN A 322 1.93 9.38 -3.16
CA GLN A 322 1.93 8.59 -4.40
C GLN A 322 2.79 7.33 -4.29
N GLY A 323 3.74 7.29 -3.35
CA GLY A 323 4.65 6.17 -3.15
C GLY A 323 5.57 5.88 -4.34
N PHE A 324 5.96 6.89 -5.10
CA PHE A 324 6.92 6.78 -6.20
C PHE A 324 8.31 7.20 -5.75
N TYR A 325 9.32 6.54 -6.29
CA TYR A 325 10.75 6.79 -6.00
C TYR A 325 11.52 7.07 -7.29
N PRO A 326 12.48 8.02 -7.28
CA PRO A 326 13.20 8.41 -8.50
C PRO A 326 13.88 7.25 -9.23
N ASP A 327 14.49 6.34 -8.48
CA ASP A 327 15.29 5.24 -9.01
C ASP A 327 14.54 3.89 -9.01
N GLY A 328 13.48 3.73 -8.21
CA GLY A 328 12.74 2.48 -8.00
C GLY A 328 11.31 2.47 -8.54
N ILE A 329 10.76 3.63 -8.92
CA ILE A 329 9.37 3.83 -9.36
C ILE A 329 8.41 3.41 -8.24
N TRP A 330 7.70 2.31 -8.33
CA TRP A 330 6.81 1.84 -7.27
C TRP A 330 7.53 1.13 -6.11
N THR A 331 8.73 0.64 -6.34
CA THR A 331 9.50 -0.08 -5.33
C THR A 331 10.43 0.88 -4.58
N ALA A 332 10.27 0.98 -3.28
CA ALA A 332 11.18 1.75 -2.44
C ALA A 332 12.60 1.17 -2.52
N PRO A 333 13.65 2.01 -2.59
CA PRO A 333 15.03 1.53 -2.70
C PRO A 333 15.49 0.74 -1.47
N SER A 334 14.90 1.00 -0.30
CA SER A 334 15.21 0.31 0.96
C SER A 334 14.02 0.40 1.92
N ASP A 335 14.03 -0.41 2.97
CA ASP A 335 13.07 -0.34 4.10
C ASP A 335 13.14 1.02 4.80
N GLU A 336 14.34 1.58 4.93
CA GLU A 336 14.58 2.90 5.50
C GLU A 336 13.93 4.04 4.67
N ALA A 337 13.82 3.87 3.33
CA ALA A 337 13.15 4.85 2.49
C ALA A 337 11.64 4.91 2.76
N LEU A 338 11.00 3.76 3.03
CA LEU A 338 9.60 3.71 3.45
C LEU A 338 9.38 4.44 4.78
N ARG A 339 10.24 4.18 5.75
CA ARG A 339 10.22 4.85 7.04
C ARG A 339 10.43 6.36 6.90
N LYS A 340 11.38 6.77 6.06
CA LYS A 340 11.74 8.17 5.86
C LYS A 340 10.61 9.00 5.27
N ASP A 341 9.80 8.46 4.35
CA ASP A 341 8.64 9.17 3.80
C ASP A 341 7.60 9.48 4.89
N ILE A 342 7.37 8.55 5.82
CA ILE A 342 6.51 8.77 7.00
C ILE A 342 7.10 9.85 7.91
N GLU A 343 8.39 9.77 8.23
CA GLU A 343 9.07 10.74 9.10
C GLU A 343 9.02 12.16 8.50
N LEU A 344 9.26 12.31 7.19
CA LEU A 344 9.16 13.58 6.49
C LEU A 344 7.73 14.16 6.53
N SER A 345 6.74 13.32 6.35
CA SER A 345 5.33 13.72 6.46
C SER A 345 4.99 14.23 7.87
N MET A 346 5.43 13.51 8.92
CA MET A 346 5.24 13.92 10.30
C MET A 346 6.02 15.20 10.63
N GLU A 347 7.24 15.33 10.12
CA GLU A 347 8.07 16.54 10.26
C GLU A 347 7.41 17.76 9.60
N ALA A 348 6.70 17.56 8.48
CA ALA A 348 5.90 18.60 7.83
C ALA A 348 4.62 18.97 8.59
N GLY A 349 4.21 18.23 9.64
CA GLY A 349 3.05 18.53 10.50
C GLY A 349 1.79 17.71 10.20
N PHE A 350 1.85 16.77 9.28
CA PHE A 350 0.73 15.85 9.00
C PHE A 350 0.64 14.75 10.07
N ASN A 351 -0.56 14.22 10.29
CA ASN A 351 -0.77 13.09 11.17
C ASN A 351 -1.07 11.78 10.43
N GLY A 352 -1.07 11.80 9.10
CA GLY A 352 -1.29 10.63 8.28
C GLY A 352 -1.25 10.92 6.79
N ALA A 353 -1.45 9.87 6.00
CA ALA A 353 -1.53 9.93 4.55
C ALA A 353 -2.72 9.16 3.99
N ARG A 354 -3.22 9.63 2.86
CA ARG A 354 -3.97 8.84 1.92
C ARG A 354 -2.98 8.23 0.91
N LEU A 355 -2.91 6.90 0.89
CA LEU A 355 -1.96 6.13 0.06
C LEU A 355 -2.53 5.99 -1.35
N HIS A 356 -2.26 7.01 -2.20
CA HIS A 356 -3.04 7.31 -3.37
C HIS A 356 -2.76 6.42 -4.57
N GLN A 357 -3.83 5.80 -5.10
CA GLN A 357 -3.83 5.05 -6.36
C GLN A 357 -2.72 3.97 -6.44
N LYS A 358 -2.29 3.48 -5.27
CA LYS A 358 -1.26 2.46 -5.11
C LYS A 358 -1.49 1.71 -3.81
N VAL A 359 -1.29 0.39 -3.84
CA VAL A 359 -1.25 -0.41 -2.61
C VAL A 359 0.20 -0.47 -2.14
N PHE A 360 0.44 0.09 -0.97
CA PHE A 360 1.77 0.11 -0.39
C PHE A 360 2.16 -1.26 0.16
N GLU A 361 3.45 -1.49 0.33
CA GLU A 361 4.00 -2.71 0.91
C GLU A 361 3.61 -2.85 2.38
N GLU A 362 3.48 -4.09 2.89
CA GLU A 362 3.22 -4.35 4.32
C GLU A 362 4.26 -3.69 5.24
N ARG A 363 5.51 -3.52 4.76
CA ARG A 363 6.58 -2.80 5.47
C ARG A 363 6.28 -1.31 5.70
N TYR A 364 5.56 -0.64 4.80
CA TYR A 364 5.13 0.74 5.01
C TYR A 364 4.13 0.84 6.17
N TYR A 365 3.13 -0.04 6.20
CA TYR A 365 2.18 -0.10 7.31
C TYR A 365 2.85 -0.45 8.64
N TYR A 366 3.85 -1.33 8.62
CA TYR A 366 4.66 -1.64 9.82
C TYR A 366 5.32 -0.38 10.40
N TRP A 367 5.92 0.46 9.57
CA TRP A 367 6.50 1.72 10.03
C TRP A 367 5.43 2.71 10.48
N ALA A 368 4.31 2.79 9.78
CA ALA A 368 3.15 3.61 10.19
C ALA A 368 2.61 3.16 11.56
N ASP A 369 2.48 1.84 11.78
CA ASP A 369 2.07 1.27 13.07
C ASP A 369 3.02 1.64 14.20
N LYS A 370 4.33 1.58 13.94
CA LYS A 370 5.37 1.87 14.93
C LYS A 370 5.54 3.36 15.24
N LEU A 371 5.37 4.20 14.24
CA LEU A 371 5.57 5.64 14.37
C LEU A 371 4.29 6.39 14.80
N GLY A 372 3.14 5.74 14.78
CA GLY A 372 1.87 6.38 15.10
C GLY A 372 1.32 7.25 13.97
N TYR A 373 1.50 6.81 12.74
CA TYR A 373 1.08 7.53 11.56
C TYR A 373 -0.17 6.88 10.96
N ILE A 374 -1.27 7.64 10.81
CA ILE A 374 -2.50 7.07 10.27
C ILE A 374 -2.46 6.95 8.74
N THR A 375 -3.12 5.94 8.20
CA THR A 375 -3.18 5.69 6.76
C THR A 375 -4.60 5.42 6.29
N TRP A 376 -4.89 5.81 5.05
CA TRP A 376 -6.03 5.35 4.28
C TRP A 376 -5.52 4.39 3.21
N GLY A 377 -6.07 3.17 3.17
CA GLY A 377 -5.71 2.16 2.18
C GLY A 377 -6.55 2.30 0.93
N GLU A 378 -5.89 2.46 -0.22
CA GLU A 378 -6.53 2.72 -1.50
C GLU A 378 -6.04 1.74 -2.57
N ALA A 379 -6.87 1.44 -3.57
CA ALA A 379 -6.48 0.63 -4.71
C ALA A 379 -6.19 1.49 -5.96
N PRO A 380 -5.38 0.99 -6.90
CA PRO A 380 -5.12 1.66 -8.18
C PRO A 380 -6.30 1.52 -9.14
N SER A 381 -7.40 2.25 -8.90
CA SER A 381 -8.65 2.09 -9.65
C SER A 381 -8.65 2.76 -11.03
N TRP A 382 -7.88 3.83 -11.22
CA TRP A 382 -7.83 4.50 -12.53
C TRP A 382 -7.37 3.56 -13.65
N GLY A 383 -7.87 3.77 -14.85
CA GLY A 383 -7.53 2.99 -16.04
C GLY A 383 -8.36 1.72 -16.22
N MET A 384 -9.12 1.28 -15.23
CA MET A 384 -10.07 0.18 -15.38
C MET A 384 -11.43 0.70 -15.88
N ASP A 385 -12.15 -0.13 -16.63
CA ASP A 385 -13.54 0.14 -17.01
C ASP A 385 -14.49 -0.33 -15.89
N ALA A 386 -14.81 0.55 -14.97
CA ALA A 386 -15.71 0.28 -13.83
C ALA A 386 -17.15 -0.11 -14.27
N ASN A 387 -17.50 0.08 -15.53
CA ASN A 387 -18.79 -0.31 -16.10
C ASN A 387 -18.78 -1.72 -16.68
N SER A 388 -17.61 -2.36 -16.80
CA SER A 388 -17.46 -3.75 -17.24
C SER A 388 -17.68 -4.74 -16.10
N VAL A 389 -18.61 -5.67 -16.26
CA VAL A 389 -18.86 -6.76 -15.30
C VAL A 389 -17.63 -7.65 -15.10
N GLU A 390 -16.85 -7.87 -16.15
CA GLU A 390 -15.63 -8.68 -16.07
C GLU A 390 -14.55 -7.97 -15.26
N VAL A 391 -14.36 -6.68 -15.47
CA VAL A 391 -13.43 -5.85 -14.71
C VAL A 391 -13.85 -5.78 -13.24
N ALA A 392 -15.12 -5.53 -12.97
CA ALA A 392 -15.66 -5.51 -11.60
C ALA A 392 -15.39 -6.83 -10.87
N ARG A 393 -15.59 -7.98 -11.51
CA ARG A 393 -15.30 -9.30 -10.92
C ARG A 393 -13.81 -9.47 -10.61
N ASN A 394 -12.92 -9.07 -11.50
CA ASN A 394 -11.47 -9.19 -11.29
C ASN A 394 -11.03 -8.26 -10.15
N PHE A 395 -11.50 -7.04 -10.15
CA PHE A 395 -11.17 -6.06 -9.10
C PHE A 395 -11.67 -6.48 -7.70
N ILE A 396 -12.88 -7.07 -7.61
CA ILE A 396 -13.43 -7.61 -6.34
C ILE A 396 -12.50 -8.67 -5.74
N VAL A 397 -11.91 -9.54 -6.57
CA VAL A 397 -10.97 -10.56 -6.08
C VAL A 397 -9.70 -9.91 -5.54
N GLU A 398 -9.07 -9.05 -6.33
CA GLU A 398 -7.85 -8.32 -5.91
C GLU A 398 -8.10 -7.48 -4.65
N TRP A 399 -9.18 -6.71 -4.61
CA TRP A 399 -9.56 -5.90 -3.44
C TRP A 399 -9.78 -6.76 -2.19
N SER A 400 -10.39 -7.93 -2.33
CA SER A 400 -10.59 -8.86 -1.22
C SER A 400 -9.27 -9.37 -0.63
N GLU A 401 -8.27 -9.62 -1.48
CA GLU A 401 -6.93 -10.05 -1.05
C GLU A 401 -6.22 -8.91 -0.31
N LEU A 402 -6.32 -7.67 -0.81
CA LEU A 402 -5.74 -6.48 -0.18
C LEU A 402 -6.34 -6.22 1.21
N VAL A 403 -7.66 -6.24 1.33
CA VAL A 403 -8.31 -6.05 2.64
C VAL A 403 -7.90 -7.13 3.63
N ARG A 404 -7.85 -8.40 3.21
CA ARG A 404 -7.41 -9.50 4.10
C ARG A 404 -5.95 -9.36 4.51
N ARG A 405 -5.07 -8.87 3.62
CA ARG A 405 -3.66 -8.63 3.91
C ARG A 405 -3.47 -7.56 4.98
N ASP A 406 -4.14 -6.42 4.83
CA ASP A 406 -3.80 -5.20 5.57
C ASP A 406 -4.72 -4.90 6.77
N ARG A 407 -5.85 -5.59 6.91
CA ARG A 407 -6.86 -5.30 7.95
C ARG A 407 -6.37 -5.40 9.41
N ASN A 408 -5.23 -6.04 9.66
CA ASN A 408 -4.69 -6.15 11.02
C ASN A 408 -3.84 -4.93 11.44
N HIS A 409 -3.45 -4.05 10.51
CA HIS A 409 -2.63 -2.87 10.80
C HIS A 409 -3.40 -1.81 11.60
N PRO A 410 -2.96 -1.44 12.81
CA PRO A 410 -3.65 -0.41 13.60
C PRO A 410 -3.60 0.98 12.97
N SER A 411 -2.56 1.31 12.21
CA SER A 411 -2.41 2.59 11.50
C SER A 411 -3.43 2.79 10.37
N LEU A 412 -3.91 1.71 9.77
CA LEU A 412 -4.91 1.76 8.73
C LEU A 412 -6.28 2.08 9.34
N LEU A 413 -6.82 3.27 9.06
CA LEU A 413 -8.09 3.71 9.65
C LEU A 413 -9.28 3.67 8.68
N ILE A 414 -9.06 3.86 7.39
CA ILE A 414 -10.13 4.00 6.39
C ILE A 414 -9.75 3.22 5.13
N TRP A 415 -10.74 2.59 4.51
CA TRP A 415 -10.63 1.95 3.21
C TRP A 415 -11.20 2.84 2.12
N THR A 416 -10.50 2.92 0.98
CA THR A 416 -10.92 3.66 -0.22
C THR A 416 -10.71 2.79 -1.45
N PRO A 417 -11.70 2.00 -1.87
CA PRO A 417 -11.54 1.11 -3.02
C PRO A 417 -11.35 1.85 -4.35
N MET A 418 -11.98 3.03 -4.52
CA MET A 418 -11.93 3.77 -5.77
C MET A 418 -11.64 5.25 -5.56
N ASN A 419 -11.08 5.89 -6.58
CA ASN A 419 -10.80 7.31 -6.63
C ASN A 419 -11.35 7.93 -7.91
N GLU A 420 -12.04 9.07 -7.76
CA GLU A 420 -12.48 9.93 -8.88
C GLU A 420 -13.14 9.19 -10.05
N GLU A 421 -14.07 8.32 -9.78
CA GLU A 421 -14.90 7.70 -10.81
C GLU A 421 -16.02 8.66 -11.21
N TRP A 422 -15.86 9.27 -12.39
CA TRP A 422 -16.69 10.38 -12.87
C TRP A 422 -17.73 10.02 -13.91
N TRP A 423 -17.55 8.87 -14.61
CA TRP A 423 -18.37 8.47 -15.75
C TRP A 423 -19.14 7.18 -15.45
N PRO A 424 -20.00 7.22 -14.42
CA PRO A 424 -20.70 6.01 -14.03
C PRO A 424 -21.68 5.59 -15.13
N ASP A 425 -21.57 4.34 -15.58
CA ASP A 425 -22.71 3.67 -16.15
C ASP A 425 -23.82 3.60 -15.09
N ARG A 426 -25.05 3.82 -15.53
CA ARG A 426 -26.21 3.98 -14.66
C ARG A 426 -26.64 2.71 -13.94
N VAL A 427 -26.14 1.56 -14.34
CA VAL A 427 -26.50 0.26 -13.75
C VAL A 427 -25.30 -0.39 -13.09
N GLN A 428 -24.19 -0.53 -13.82
CA GLN A 428 -23.04 -1.30 -13.35
C GLN A 428 -22.26 -0.56 -12.26
N TYR A 429 -21.95 0.71 -12.43
CA TYR A 429 -21.17 1.47 -11.45
C TYR A 429 -21.83 1.53 -10.06
N PRO A 430 -23.12 1.90 -9.92
CA PRO A 430 -23.76 1.92 -8.60
C PRO A 430 -23.79 0.55 -7.93
N ARG A 431 -24.04 -0.51 -8.70
CA ARG A 431 -24.02 -1.88 -8.18
C ARG A 431 -22.63 -2.29 -7.72
N PHE A 432 -21.63 -2.08 -8.57
CA PHE A 432 -20.24 -2.43 -8.26
C PHE A 432 -19.71 -1.70 -7.02
N THR A 433 -19.99 -0.38 -6.92
CA THR A 433 -19.58 0.44 -5.78
C THR A 433 -20.25 -0.01 -4.48
N ALA A 434 -21.56 -0.30 -4.53
CA ALA A 434 -22.28 -0.83 -3.36
C ALA A 434 -21.78 -2.22 -2.96
N ASP A 435 -21.51 -3.11 -3.93
CA ASP A 435 -20.98 -4.45 -3.68
C ASP A 435 -19.57 -4.36 -3.05
N LEU A 436 -18.71 -3.44 -3.50
CA LEU A 436 -17.38 -3.20 -2.89
C LEU A 436 -17.50 -2.74 -1.44
N TYR A 437 -18.44 -1.83 -1.14
CA TYR A 437 -18.70 -1.39 0.23
C TYR A 437 -19.11 -2.58 1.12
N ASP A 438 -20.12 -3.35 0.70
CA ASP A 438 -20.63 -4.49 1.49
C ASP A 438 -19.59 -5.59 1.66
N LEU A 439 -18.82 -5.88 0.62
CA LEU A 439 -17.71 -6.80 0.67
C LEU A 439 -16.64 -6.34 1.67
N THR A 440 -16.24 -5.07 1.60
CA THR A 440 -15.23 -4.51 2.51
C THR A 440 -15.69 -4.60 3.96
N LYS A 441 -16.96 -4.25 4.24
CA LYS A 441 -17.55 -4.40 5.59
C LYS A 441 -17.61 -5.85 6.05
N SER A 442 -17.85 -6.79 5.16
CA SER A 442 -17.86 -8.23 5.51
C SER A 442 -16.46 -8.75 5.84
N LEU A 443 -15.43 -8.23 5.19
CA LEU A 443 -14.03 -8.61 5.41
C LEU A 443 -13.40 -7.88 6.59
N ASP A 444 -13.80 -6.63 6.80
CA ASP A 444 -13.32 -5.77 7.88
C ASP A 444 -14.44 -4.84 8.39
N PRO A 445 -15.20 -5.27 9.40
CA PRO A 445 -16.28 -4.48 9.98
C PRO A 445 -15.79 -3.33 10.86
N THR A 446 -14.49 -3.23 11.11
CA THR A 446 -13.90 -2.34 12.13
C THR A 446 -13.57 -0.95 11.60
N ARG A 447 -13.60 -0.73 10.27
CA ARG A 447 -13.19 0.54 9.65
C ARG A 447 -14.31 1.19 8.87
N PRO A 448 -14.35 2.54 8.87
CA PRO A 448 -15.12 3.30 7.89
C PRO A 448 -14.62 3.08 6.47
N ILE A 449 -15.50 3.29 5.50
CA ILE A 449 -15.22 3.18 4.07
C ILE A 449 -15.59 4.50 3.40
N ASN A 450 -14.69 5.00 2.57
CA ASN A 450 -14.93 6.01 1.56
C ASN A 450 -14.99 5.29 0.21
N ASP A 451 -16.17 5.10 -0.34
CA ASP A 451 -16.40 4.22 -1.48
C ASP A 451 -15.72 4.67 -2.79
N ALA A 452 -15.70 5.98 -3.03
CA ALA A 452 -15.07 6.60 -4.20
C ALA A 452 -14.58 8.00 -3.84
N SER A 453 -13.30 8.11 -3.45
CA SER A 453 -12.68 9.36 -3.02
C SER A 453 -12.88 10.47 -4.06
N GLY A 454 -13.51 11.58 -3.65
CA GLY A 454 -13.84 12.71 -4.53
C GLY A 454 -14.68 12.34 -5.76
N GLY A 455 -15.13 11.11 -5.91
CA GLY A 455 -15.95 10.59 -7.00
C GLY A 455 -17.45 10.59 -6.70
N VAL A 456 -18.21 9.88 -7.52
CA VAL A 456 -19.67 9.73 -7.32
C VAL A 456 -19.91 8.69 -6.22
N HIS A 457 -20.27 9.16 -5.03
CA HIS A 457 -20.61 8.31 -3.87
C HIS A 457 -21.92 7.56 -4.08
N ILE A 458 -21.93 6.27 -3.75
CA ILE A 458 -23.12 5.40 -3.79
C ILE A 458 -23.47 4.88 -2.40
N LYS A 459 -22.51 4.30 -1.70
CA LYS A 459 -22.69 3.76 -0.35
C LYS A 459 -21.39 3.96 0.43
N THR A 460 -21.38 4.94 1.33
CA THR A 460 -20.16 5.39 2.00
C THR A 460 -20.41 5.70 3.48
N ASP A 461 -19.38 5.60 4.33
CA ASP A 461 -19.40 6.07 5.71
C ASP A 461 -18.86 7.51 5.84
N ILE A 462 -18.12 7.97 4.82
CA ILE A 462 -17.43 9.26 4.81
C ILE A 462 -17.69 9.91 3.46
N TRP A 463 -18.18 11.15 3.48
CA TRP A 463 -18.34 11.93 2.25
C TRP A 463 -17.09 12.73 1.99
N THR A 464 -16.63 12.74 0.73
CA THR A 464 -15.39 13.42 0.37
C THR A 464 -15.55 14.30 -0.85
N MET A 465 -14.63 15.24 -1.01
CA MET A 465 -14.58 16.20 -2.10
C MET A 465 -13.14 16.52 -2.46
N HIS A 466 -12.86 16.61 -3.76
CA HIS A 466 -11.61 17.18 -4.29
C HIS A 466 -11.83 18.62 -4.73
N ASN A 467 -10.97 19.54 -4.29
CA ASN A 467 -11.01 20.91 -4.76
C ASN A 467 -9.64 21.58 -4.70
N TYR A 468 -9.22 22.13 -5.83
CA TYR A 468 -7.91 22.77 -6.00
C TYR A 468 -8.01 24.29 -6.20
N GLU A 469 -9.10 24.92 -5.77
CA GLU A 469 -9.21 26.38 -5.74
C GLU A 469 -8.15 26.98 -4.82
N GLN A 470 -7.35 27.91 -5.34
CA GLN A 470 -6.24 28.48 -4.60
C GLN A 470 -6.55 29.83 -3.94
N ASP A 471 -7.66 30.46 -4.33
CA ASP A 471 -8.18 31.63 -3.64
C ASP A 471 -8.96 31.18 -2.38
N PRO A 472 -8.51 31.55 -1.18
CA PRO A 472 -9.16 31.09 0.05
C PRO A 472 -10.64 31.47 0.18
N ALA A 473 -11.03 32.66 -0.31
CA ALA A 473 -12.42 33.10 -0.22
C ALA A 473 -13.33 32.26 -1.14
N LYS A 474 -12.87 31.99 -2.36
CA LYS A 474 -13.58 31.12 -3.30
C LYS A 474 -13.60 29.67 -2.81
N LEU A 475 -12.50 29.19 -2.25
CA LEU A 475 -12.44 27.85 -1.68
C LEU A 475 -13.51 27.67 -0.58
N LYS A 476 -13.65 28.68 0.31
CA LYS A 476 -14.71 28.68 1.34
C LYS A 476 -16.10 28.59 0.74
N GLU A 477 -16.39 29.41 -0.28
CA GLU A 477 -17.69 29.41 -0.96
C GLU A 477 -17.99 28.09 -1.68
N VAL A 478 -16.98 27.45 -2.24
CA VAL A 478 -17.14 26.13 -2.91
C VAL A 478 -17.44 25.04 -1.89
N ILE A 479 -16.82 25.07 -0.71
CA ILE A 479 -17.05 24.06 0.33
C ILE A 479 -18.38 24.32 1.03
N TYR A 480 -18.59 25.55 1.53
CA TYR A 480 -19.73 25.90 2.35
C TYR A 480 -20.16 27.35 2.13
N LYS A 481 -21.39 27.55 1.67
CA LYS A 481 -21.98 28.85 1.38
C LYS A 481 -23.42 28.92 1.84
N ASP A 482 -23.81 30.07 2.43
CA ASP A 482 -25.19 30.36 2.85
C ASP A 482 -25.81 29.27 3.76
N GLY A 483 -25.00 28.72 4.66
CA GLY A 483 -25.44 27.69 5.59
C GLY A 483 -25.59 26.29 4.97
N LYS A 484 -25.08 26.06 3.77
CA LYS A 484 -25.16 24.80 3.07
C LYS A 484 -23.80 24.41 2.50
N PHE A 485 -23.49 23.09 2.54
CA PHE A 485 -22.46 22.55 1.68
C PHE A 485 -22.80 22.88 0.22
N PHE A 486 -21.78 23.13 -0.59
CA PHE A 486 -22.00 23.33 -2.02
C PHE A 486 -22.52 22.02 -2.60
N GLN A 487 -23.84 21.93 -2.61
CA GLN A 487 -24.55 20.74 -3.07
C GLN A 487 -24.82 20.84 -4.55
N THR A 488 -24.10 20.07 -5.24
CA THR A 488 -24.70 19.40 -6.36
C THR A 488 -24.70 17.92 -6.02
N PRO A 489 -25.79 17.17 -6.25
CA PRO A 489 -25.83 15.75 -5.94
C PRO A 489 -24.69 15.07 -6.65
N ASN A 490 -23.74 14.52 -5.88
CA ASN A 490 -22.49 13.98 -6.42
C ASN A 490 -21.82 14.92 -7.43
N ASN A 491 -22.02 16.24 -7.28
CA ASN A 491 -21.41 17.24 -8.13
C ASN A 491 -20.00 17.48 -7.66
N ILE A 492 -19.15 16.88 -8.38
CA ILE A 492 -17.75 17.06 -8.28
C ILE A 492 -17.41 18.11 -9.31
N GLN A 493 -17.17 19.33 -8.84
CA GLN A 493 -16.32 20.19 -9.61
C GLN A 493 -14.94 19.55 -9.61
N GLY A 494 -14.64 18.84 -10.68
CA GLY A 494 -13.36 18.17 -10.82
C GLY A 494 -12.21 19.14 -10.59
N ALA A 495 -11.07 18.58 -10.27
CA ALA A 495 -9.79 19.20 -9.98
C ALA A 495 -9.32 20.31 -10.93
N ALA A 496 -10.08 20.71 -11.90
CA ALA A 496 -9.80 21.76 -12.88
C ALA A 496 -10.96 22.73 -13.08
N GLY A 497 -11.91 22.82 -12.14
CA GLY A 497 -13.09 23.67 -12.33
C GLY A 497 -13.97 23.21 -13.50
N ARG A 498 -13.80 21.98 -13.95
CA ARG A 498 -14.65 21.41 -14.97
C ARG A 498 -15.97 21.03 -14.34
N ASN A 499 -16.99 21.73 -14.77
CA ASN A 499 -18.36 21.29 -14.58
C ASN A 499 -18.52 20.04 -15.45
N LEU A 500 -18.36 18.85 -14.87
CA LEU A 500 -18.38 17.58 -15.60
C LEU A 500 -19.80 17.18 -16.02
N GLY A 501 -20.70 18.13 -16.16
CA GLY A 501 -21.97 17.92 -16.81
C GLY A 501 -22.98 17.02 -16.06
N PHE A 502 -22.75 16.76 -14.77
CA PHE A 502 -23.70 16.04 -13.90
C PHE A 502 -24.95 16.85 -13.56
N ASN A 503 -25.06 18.07 -14.07
CA ASN A 503 -26.33 18.82 -14.14
C ASN A 503 -27.25 18.30 -15.28
N ASP A 504 -26.97 17.13 -15.84
CA ASP A 504 -27.93 16.48 -16.72
C ASP A 504 -29.09 15.99 -15.85
N PRO A 505 -30.31 16.56 -16.02
CA PRO A 505 -31.48 16.13 -15.27
C PRO A 505 -31.75 14.61 -15.41
N LEU A 506 -31.34 14.01 -16.51
CA LEU A 506 -31.46 12.56 -16.76
C LEU A 506 -30.58 11.73 -15.81
N ILE A 507 -29.47 12.28 -15.31
CA ILE A 507 -28.60 11.58 -14.36
C ILE A 507 -29.11 11.74 -12.93
N THR A 508 -29.65 12.89 -12.58
CA THR A 508 -30.07 13.20 -11.22
C THR A 508 -31.48 12.69 -10.88
N ASP A 509 -32.40 12.71 -11.81
CA ASP A 509 -33.81 12.37 -11.55
C ASP A 509 -34.12 10.87 -11.71
N GLU A 510 -33.38 10.15 -12.52
CA GLU A 510 -33.69 8.75 -12.84
C GLU A 510 -32.98 7.72 -11.92
N TYR A 511 -31.90 8.10 -11.22
CA TYR A 511 -31.03 7.16 -10.50
C TYR A 511 -30.91 7.40 -9.01
N ASN A 512 -31.49 8.46 -8.44
CA ASN A 512 -31.44 8.76 -7.00
C ASN A 512 -30.05 8.54 -6.38
N PHE A 513 -29.00 9.09 -6.99
CA PHE A 513 -27.70 9.06 -6.35
C PHE A 513 -27.80 9.71 -4.96
N PRO A 514 -27.17 9.14 -3.94
CA PRO A 514 -27.19 9.72 -2.60
C PRO A 514 -26.75 11.17 -2.63
N VAL A 515 -27.42 12.02 -1.86
CA VAL A 515 -27.04 13.42 -1.66
C VAL A 515 -26.48 13.53 -0.24
N TYR A 516 -25.41 14.29 -0.07
CA TYR A 516 -24.86 14.55 1.24
C TYR A 516 -25.89 15.27 2.12
N ASP A 517 -26.27 14.68 3.24
CA ASP A 517 -27.32 15.15 4.13
C ASP A 517 -26.80 15.82 5.43
N GLY A 518 -25.47 15.96 5.55
CA GLY A 518 -24.81 16.56 6.72
C GLY A 518 -24.68 15.63 7.93
N LYS A 519 -25.05 14.35 7.83
CA LYS A 519 -25.09 13.45 8.97
C LYS A 519 -23.87 12.54 9.10
N MET A 520 -23.03 12.46 8.06
CA MET A 520 -21.78 11.72 8.08
C MET A 520 -20.57 12.66 8.00
N PRO A 521 -19.36 12.22 8.36
CA PRO A 521 -18.16 13.04 8.23
C PRO A 521 -17.95 13.52 6.79
N PHE A 522 -17.57 14.78 6.66
CA PHE A 522 -17.17 15.38 5.39
C PHE A 522 -15.70 15.76 5.45
N LEU A 523 -14.92 15.34 4.45
CA LEU A 523 -13.52 15.67 4.31
C LEU A 523 -13.22 16.25 2.93
N ILE A 524 -12.23 17.14 2.87
CA ILE A 524 -11.63 17.58 1.61
C ILE A 524 -10.40 16.73 1.40
N ASP A 525 -10.57 15.58 0.78
CA ASP A 525 -9.53 14.57 0.67
C ASP A 525 -8.58 14.73 -0.53
N GLU A 526 -8.72 15.86 -1.26
CA GLU A 526 -7.69 16.48 -2.08
C GLU A 526 -7.83 17.99 -2.11
N VAL A 527 -6.78 18.70 -1.72
CA VAL A 527 -6.70 20.16 -1.72
C VAL A 527 -5.25 20.63 -1.90
N GLY A 528 -5.06 21.85 -2.31
CA GLY A 528 -3.73 22.43 -2.47
C GLY A 528 -3.20 22.29 -3.89
N GLY A 529 -2.27 21.38 -4.09
CA GLY A 529 -1.68 21.10 -5.41
C GLY A 529 -0.92 22.29 -6.01
N ILE A 530 -0.45 23.23 -5.17
CA ILE A 530 0.19 24.47 -5.61
C ILE A 530 1.51 24.14 -6.27
N LYS A 531 1.64 24.49 -7.55
CA LYS A 531 2.83 24.24 -8.35
C LYS A 531 4.02 25.04 -7.85
N TRP A 532 5.15 24.37 -7.61
CA TRP A 532 6.42 25.01 -7.29
C TRP A 532 7.60 24.22 -7.83
N VAL A 533 8.42 24.85 -8.67
CA VAL A 533 9.59 24.24 -9.30
C VAL A 533 10.88 24.85 -8.76
N LYS A 534 11.96 24.08 -8.73
CA LYS A 534 13.27 24.51 -8.24
C LYS A 534 13.85 25.66 -9.07
N ASP A 535 13.69 25.59 -10.37
CA ASP A 535 14.11 26.61 -11.32
C ASP A 535 12.86 27.36 -11.79
N GLN A 536 12.62 28.53 -11.19
CA GLN A 536 11.43 29.34 -11.46
C GLN A 536 11.34 29.79 -12.93
N ASP A 537 12.46 29.90 -13.66
CA ASP A 537 12.46 30.21 -15.09
C ASP A 537 11.87 29.08 -15.94
N LYS A 538 11.79 27.86 -15.37
CA LYS A 538 11.22 26.68 -16.01
C LYS A 538 9.78 26.39 -15.61
N VAL A 539 9.15 27.20 -14.78
CA VAL A 539 7.75 27.00 -14.34
C VAL A 539 6.79 26.78 -15.51
N ASN A 540 7.02 27.50 -16.62
CA ASN A 540 6.21 27.39 -17.82
C ASN A 540 6.91 26.60 -18.95
N ALA A 541 8.08 26.05 -18.71
CA ALA A 541 8.73 25.15 -19.68
C ALA A 541 7.90 23.86 -19.80
N GLY A 542 7.68 23.39 -21.03
CA GLY A 542 6.89 22.18 -21.27
C GLY A 542 7.42 21.00 -20.47
N GLY A 543 6.53 20.33 -19.74
CA GLY A 543 6.85 19.16 -18.92
C GLY A 543 6.65 19.32 -17.41
N SER A 544 6.44 20.52 -16.88
CA SER A 544 6.12 20.73 -15.45
C SER A 544 4.60 20.91 -15.27
N TRP A 545 4.01 20.19 -14.31
CA TRP A 545 2.57 20.19 -14.05
C TRP A 545 2.24 20.44 -12.57
N GLY A 546 1.08 20.99 -12.31
CA GLY A 546 0.49 21.27 -11.01
C GLY A 546 -0.80 22.05 -11.18
N TYR A 547 -1.56 22.28 -10.10
CA TYR A 547 -2.85 22.94 -10.16
C TYR A 547 -2.73 24.47 -10.10
N GLY A 548 -3.62 25.15 -10.82
CA GLY A 548 -3.69 26.61 -10.87
C GLY A 548 -2.46 27.28 -11.48
N GLU A 549 -2.39 28.61 -11.31
CA GLU A 549 -1.22 29.37 -11.72
C GLU A 549 -0.10 29.27 -10.68
N ALA A 550 1.12 29.04 -11.14
CA ALA A 550 2.27 28.97 -10.25
C ALA A 550 2.48 30.31 -9.52
N PRO A 551 2.77 30.27 -8.20
CA PRO A 551 3.14 31.46 -7.44
C PRO A 551 4.41 32.11 -8.00
N LYS A 552 4.50 33.43 -7.94
CA LYS A 552 5.66 34.19 -8.43
C LYS A 552 6.81 34.29 -7.43
N SER A 553 6.55 33.86 -6.17
CA SER A 553 7.54 33.86 -5.09
C SER A 553 7.17 32.83 -4.03
N GLU A 554 8.15 32.41 -3.24
CA GLU A 554 7.96 31.57 -2.07
C GLU A 554 6.95 32.20 -1.08
N LYS A 555 7.05 33.53 -0.87
CA LYS A 555 6.09 34.26 -0.02
C LYS A 555 4.65 34.07 -0.51
N GLU A 556 4.41 34.19 -1.80
CA GLU A 556 3.08 33.99 -2.39
C GLU A 556 2.60 32.54 -2.23
N PHE A 557 3.49 31.56 -2.41
CA PHE A 557 3.19 30.17 -2.16
C PHE A 557 2.70 29.96 -0.72
N ILE A 558 3.48 30.43 0.25
CA ILE A 558 3.19 30.29 1.68
C ILE A 558 1.89 31.02 2.05
N GLU A 559 1.62 32.20 1.50
CA GLU A 559 0.38 32.94 1.75
C GLU A 559 -0.84 32.19 1.22
N ARG A 560 -0.78 31.61 0.02
CA ARG A 560 -1.85 30.79 -0.55
C ARG A 560 -2.09 29.53 0.32
N LEU A 561 -1.02 28.82 0.65
CA LEU A 561 -1.08 27.63 1.48
C LEU A 561 -1.72 27.92 2.84
N LYS A 562 -1.23 28.95 3.54
CA LYS A 562 -1.82 29.39 4.84
C LYS A 562 -3.28 29.74 4.69
N GLY A 563 -3.65 30.44 3.62
CA GLY A 563 -5.03 30.83 3.35
C GLY A 563 -5.97 29.64 3.16
N GLN A 564 -5.56 28.64 2.38
CA GLN A 564 -6.34 27.41 2.15
C GLN A 564 -6.54 26.63 3.46
N ILE A 565 -5.45 26.35 4.19
CA ILE A 565 -5.55 25.59 5.46
C ILE A 565 -6.39 26.33 6.49
N ARG A 566 -6.22 27.66 6.63
CA ARG A 566 -7.03 28.46 7.55
C ARG A 566 -8.53 28.34 7.25
N VAL A 567 -8.93 28.47 5.98
CA VAL A 567 -10.35 28.35 5.59
C VAL A 567 -10.94 26.99 5.95
N ILE A 568 -10.18 25.92 5.75
CA ILE A 568 -10.62 24.56 6.09
C ILE A 568 -10.78 24.44 7.61
N LEU A 569 -9.84 24.95 8.39
CA LEU A 569 -9.90 24.92 9.85
C LEU A 569 -11.04 25.78 10.43
N GLU A 570 -11.38 26.92 9.79
CA GLU A 570 -12.54 27.73 10.14
C GLU A 570 -13.87 26.98 9.96
N LEU A 571 -13.91 25.96 9.10
CA LEU A 571 -15.08 25.10 8.84
C LEU A 571 -15.12 23.86 9.74
N LYS A 572 -14.52 23.90 10.92
CA LYS A 572 -14.34 22.76 11.84
C LYS A 572 -15.61 21.99 12.22
N ASP A 573 -16.76 22.64 12.19
CA ASP A 573 -18.05 22.00 12.50
C ASP A 573 -18.62 21.23 11.30
N GLN A 574 -18.14 21.54 10.10
CA GLN A 574 -18.57 20.95 8.83
C GLN A 574 -17.55 20.00 8.25
N VAL A 575 -16.24 20.29 8.37
CA VAL A 575 -15.14 19.57 7.73
C VAL A 575 -14.28 18.88 8.79
N TRP A 576 -14.21 17.55 8.73
CA TRP A 576 -13.54 16.72 9.75
C TRP A 576 -12.13 16.25 9.35
N GLY A 577 -11.59 16.85 8.35
CA GLY A 577 -10.21 16.60 7.91
C GLY A 577 -9.95 17.08 6.50
N TYR A 578 -8.69 17.07 6.15
CA TYR A 578 -8.22 17.37 4.80
C TYR A 578 -7.05 16.46 4.41
N CYS A 579 -6.82 16.35 3.10
CA CYS A 579 -5.62 15.72 2.55
C CYS A 579 -4.98 16.69 1.55
N TYR A 580 -3.76 17.13 1.86
CA TYR A 580 -3.00 18.04 1.00
C TYR A 580 -2.33 17.28 -0.15
N THR A 581 -2.48 17.73 -1.35
CA THR A 581 -1.82 17.22 -2.55
C THR A 581 -0.57 18.04 -2.85
N GLN A 582 0.67 17.52 -2.62
CA GLN A 582 1.02 16.19 -2.21
C GLN A 582 2.33 16.17 -1.40
N LEU A 583 2.77 14.98 -0.93
CA LEU A 583 3.98 14.87 -0.10
C LEU A 583 5.24 15.23 -0.89
N THR A 584 5.51 14.52 -1.97
CA THR A 584 6.67 14.73 -2.83
C THR A 584 6.25 15.05 -4.25
N ASP A 585 7.10 15.76 -4.99
CA ASP A 585 6.99 15.74 -6.45
C ASP A 585 7.08 14.31 -6.98
N VAL A 586 6.46 14.08 -8.13
CA VAL A 586 6.63 12.84 -8.87
C VAL A 586 6.85 13.19 -10.34
N GLU A 587 8.06 12.95 -10.84
CA GLU A 587 8.43 13.24 -12.22
C GLU A 587 8.07 14.69 -12.62
N GLN A 588 7.14 14.90 -13.57
CA GLN A 588 6.69 16.23 -14.02
C GLN A 588 5.63 16.87 -13.11
N GLU A 589 4.99 16.16 -12.22
CA GLU A 589 4.06 16.73 -11.25
C GLU A 589 4.83 17.34 -10.07
N GLN A 590 4.83 18.70 -10.04
CA GLN A 590 5.71 19.46 -9.17
C GLN A 590 4.92 20.33 -8.18
N ASN A 591 4.05 19.71 -7.43
CA ASN A 591 3.21 20.30 -6.39
C ASN A 591 3.42 19.69 -4.99
N GLY A 592 4.46 18.87 -4.81
CA GLY A 592 4.84 18.30 -3.52
C GLY A 592 5.37 19.36 -2.55
N ILE A 593 5.32 19.04 -1.25
CA ILE A 593 6.02 19.79 -0.20
C ILE A 593 7.53 19.52 -0.24
N PHE A 594 7.90 18.34 -0.68
CA PHE A 594 9.28 17.94 -0.93
C PHE A 594 9.50 17.77 -2.44
N TYR A 595 10.76 17.94 -2.87
CA TYR A 595 11.16 17.50 -4.21
C TYR A 595 11.08 15.99 -4.36
N TYR A 596 11.14 15.48 -5.58
CA TYR A 596 11.07 14.04 -5.87
C TYR A 596 12.17 13.22 -5.17
N ASP A 597 13.33 13.83 -4.94
CA ASP A 597 14.45 13.26 -4.17
C ASP A 597 14.30 13.38 -2.64
N ARG A 598 13.14 13.82 -2.16
CA ARG A 598 12.80 14.05 -0.74
C ARG A 598 13.55 15.21 -0.08
N THR A 599 14.24 16.05 -0.84
CA THR A 599 14.79 17.30 -0.28
C THR A 599 13.67 18.32 -0.04
N PRO A 600 13.72 19.08 1.06
CA PRO A 600 12.71 20.10 1.35
C PRO A 600 12.66 21.20 0.30
N LYS A 601 11.47 21.64 -0.08
CA LYS A 601 11.27 22.81 -0.95
C LYS A 601 11.31 24.12 -0.18
N PHE A 602 10.91 24.09 1.09
CA PHE A 602 10.68 25.24 1.95
C PHE A 602 11.28 25.00 3.34
N ASP A 603 11.29 26.03 4.17
CA ASP A 603 11.60 25.89 5.58
C ASP A 603 10.56 24.95 6.25
N LEU A 604 11.00 23.74 6.63
CA LEU A 604 10.15 22.73 7.23
C LEU A 604 9.49 23.19 8.54
N LYS A 605 10.14 24.07 9.29
CA LYS A 605 9.54 24.62 10.50
C LYS A 605 8.30 25.45 10.18
N LEU A 606 8.38 26.27 9.14
CA LEU A 606 7.25 27.06 8.67
C LEU A 606 6.12 26.17 8.10
N ILE A 607 6.48 25.12 7.35
CA ILE A 607 5.52 24.14 6.82
C ILE A 607 4.84 23.40 7.99
N HIS A 608 5.61 22.96 8.97
CA HIS A 608 5.07 22.33 10.18
C HIS A 608 4.08 23.24 10.92
N GLU A 609 4.41 24.51 11.12
CA GLU A 609 3.52 25.49 11.75
C GLU A 609 2.18 25.64 11.03
N ILE A 610 2.14 25.43 9.71
CA ILE A 610 0.91 25.50 8.91
C ILE A 610 0.08 24.23 9.08
N PHE A 611 0.68 23.05 8.88
CA PHE A 611 -0.06 21.79 8.84
C PHE A 611 -0.31 21.16 10.22
N SER A 612 0.43 21.56 11.25
CA SER A 612 0.20 21.07 12.62
C SER A 612 -0.97 21.76 13.35
N GLN A 613 -1.52 22.85 12.78
CA GLN A 613 -2.64 23.56 13.37
C GLN A 613 -3.85 22.64 13.60
N HIS A 614 -4.50 22.82 14.74
CA HIS A 614 -5.72 22.11 15.10
C HIS A 614 -6.91 23.06 15.11
N PRO A 615 -8.12 22.64 14.69
CA PRO A 615 -9.30 23.51 14.66
C PRO A 615 -9.63 24.21 15.99
N GLU A 616 -9.35 23.57 17.13
CA GLU A 616 -9.59 24.13 18.46
C GLU A 616 -8.64 25.29 18.86
N GLU A 617 -7.50 25.41 18.15
CA GLU A 617 -6.48 26.43 18.41
C GLU A 617 -6.68 27.70 17.56
N SER A 618 -7.49 27.61 16.50
CA SER A 618 -7.77 28.74 15.62
C SER A 618 -8.68 29.81 16.24
N ASP A 619 -9.28 29.51 17.40
CA ASP A 619 -10.12 30.45 18.15
C ASP A 619 -9.34 31.26 19.20
N LYS A 620 -8.01 31.11 19.29
CA LYS A 620 -7.10 31.90 20.15
C LYS A 620 -6.32 32.90 19.33
#